data_6184346617274a5ca6da8dfb33c53b88
#
_entry.id   6184346617274a5ca6da8dfb33c53b88
#
_cell.length_a   1.000
_cell.length_b   1.000
_cell.length_c   1.000
_cell.angle_alpha   90.00
_cell.angle_beta   90.00
_cell.angle_gamma   90.00
#
_symmetry.space_group_name_H-M   'P 1'
#
loop_
_entity.id
_entity.type
_entity.pdbx_description
1 polymer ?
#
loop_
_entity_poly.entity_id
_entity_poly.type
_entity_poly.pdbx_seq_one_letter_code
_entity_poly.pdbx_strand_id
1 'polypeptide(L)'
;MLQIPDPQVFPENHLTRVVILLTTDNIQQGSLTRPVFSDQPDLLSLRDSERYILEKNQITEALGQLIYLKVTYHVFLFKFKSEGKLTQNPRILSFSPYLWWKNKKNTMNVRIDESWRKRLQEEFDKPYFEQLVTFVKNEYKQAHVLPPGPQIFHIFNACPFEKVKVVILGQDPYPNPGQYYGVCFSVPDGVAIPSSLMNIFKEIYDDLGKPIPSSGNLDRWVSQGVFPMNSVLTVRAHQTGSHRNRGWETFTDAVIKKLSDERENLVFMLWGSYAKAKISLINTSRHLVLTTVHPSPRSAEYGFFGCKHFSKANDFLRGKGIPEIDW
;
A
#
# COMPACT_ATOMS: atom_id res chain seq x y z
N MET A 1 1.73 -9.50 27.57
CA MET A 1 2.52 -9.72 26.34
C MET A 1 2.41 -11.18 25.95
N LEU A 2 1.57 -11.54 24.98
CA LEU A 2 1.51 -12.89 24.44
C LEU A 2 2.78 -13.08 23.60
N GLN A 3 3.74 -13.89 24.09
CA GLN A 3 4.84 -14.37 23.25
C GLN A 3 4.28 -15.38 22.26
N ILE A 4 4.28 -15.02 20.98
CA ILE A 4 4.01 -15.96 19.88
C ILE A 4 5.31 -16.74 19.68
N PRO A 5 5.29 -18.08 19.69
CA PRO A 5 6.49 -18.87 19.39
C PRO A 5 6.98 -18.60 17.97
N ASP A 6 8.31 -18.62 17.80
CA ASP A 6 8.99 -18.47 16.53
C ASP A 6 8.45 -19.48 15.50
N PRO A 7 8.04 -19.05 14.29
CA PRO A 7 7.52 -19.94 13.26
C PRO A 7 8.51 -21.03 12.77
N GLN A 8 9.80 -20.91 13.10
CA GLN A 8 10.82 -21.92 12.73
C GLN A 8 10.81 -23.18 13.60
N VAL A 9 10.04 -23.21 14.70
CA VAL A 9 10.04 -24.33 15.66
C VAL A 9 9.03 -25.43 15.30
N PHE A 10 8.18 -25.23 14.29
CA PHE A 10 7.15 -26.21 13.94
C PHE A 10 7.46 -26.89 12.60
N PRO A 11 7.56 -28.24 12.57
CA PRO A 11 7.68 -28.98 11.31
C PRO A 11 6.41 -28.86 10.47
N GLU A 12 6.57 -28.80 9.15
CA GLU A 12 5.53 -28.46 8.15
C GLU A 12 4.25 -29.34 8.15
N ASN A 13 4.16 -30.38 8.99
CA ASN A 13 3.08 -31.36 8.95
C ASN A 13 2.24 -31.47 10.24
N HIS A 14 2.34 -30.57 11.20
CA HIS A 14 1.51 -30.61 12.39
C HIS A 14 0.36 -29.60 12.35
N LEU A 15 -0.88 -30.11 12.30
CA LEU A 15 -2.10 -29.33 12.48
C LEU A 15 -2.24 -28.94 13.96
N THR A 16 -1.83 -27.73 14.32
CA THR A 16 -2.07 -27.18 15.68
C THR A 16 -3.52 -26.71 15.76
N ARG A 17 -4.30 -27.28 16.68
CA ARG A 17 -5.67 -26.86 16.94
C ARG A 17 -5.68 -25.81 18.04
N VAL A 18 -6.20 -24.63 17.73
CA VAL A 18 -6.45 -23.57 18.71
C VAL A 18 -7.91 -23.65 19.16
N VAL A 19 -8.14 -23.94 20.42
CA VAL A 19 -9.48 -23.96 21.01
C VAL A 19 -9.69 -22.68 21.80
N ILE A 20 -10.62 -21.84 21.37
CA ILE A 20 -11.02 -20.64 22.08
C ILE A 20 -12.39 -20.93 22.69
N LEU A 21 -12.45 -21.00 24.02
CA LEU A 21 -13.70 -21.17 24.77
C LEU A 21 -14.28 -19.78 25.08
N LEU A 22 -15.43 -19.49 24.49
CA LEU A 22 -16.21 -18.29 24.79
C LEU A 22 -17.41 -18.70 25.64
N THR A 23 -17.55 -18.12 26.82
CA THR A 23 -18.79 -18.23 27.62
C THR A 23 -19.70 -17.03 27.35
N THR A 24 -21.01 -17.17 27.59
CA THR A 24 -21.95 -16.05 27.42
C THR A 24 -21.58 -14.86 28.29
N ASP A 25 -21.11 -15.11 29.50
CA ASP A 25 -20.67 -14.07 30.43
C ASP A 25 -19.40 -13.35 29.93
N ASN A 26 -18.47 -14.11 29.33
CA ASN A 26 -17.26 -13.54 28.73
C ASN A 26 -17.56 -12.71 27.51
N ILE A 27 -18.58 -13.07 26.70
CA ILE A 27 -19.01 -12.28 25.54
C ILE A 27 -19.63 -10.95 25.98
N GLN A 28 -20.45 -10.96 27.01
CA GLN A 28 -21.07 -9.73 27.55
C GLN A 28 -20.07 -8.80 28.24
N GLN A 29 -19.04 -9.35 28.88
CA GLN A 29 -17.99 -8.61 29.57
C GLN A 29 -16.77 -8.31 28.69
N GLY A 30 -16.73 -8.82 27.43
CA GLY A 30 -15.62 -8.63 26.51
C GLY A 30 -14.33 -9.37 26.91
N SER A 31 -14.43 -10.43 27.73
CA SER A 31 -13.30 -11.23 28.22
C SER A 31 -13.21 -12.59 27.51
N LEU A 32 -11.98 -13.05 27.25
CA LEU A 32 -11.68 -14.36 26.66
C LEU A 32 -10.91 -15.22 27.67
N THR A 33 -11.23 -16.51 27.72
CA THR A 33 -10.40 -17.47 28.45
C THR A 33 -9.11 -17.77 27.65
N ARG A 34 -8.04 -18.13 28.36
CA ARG A 34 -6.71 -18.41 27.81
C ARG A 34 -6.78 -19.40 26.65
N PRO A 35 -6.12 -19.15 25.50
CA PRO A 35 -5.99 -20.16 24.45
C PRO A 35 -5.14 -21.32 24.97
N VAL A 36 -5.62 -22.53 24.81
CA VAL A 36 -4.91 -23.76 25.21
C VAL A 36 -4.42 -24.44 23.96
N PHE A 37 -3.12 -24.69 23.90
CA PHE A 37 -2.47 -25.49 22.86
C PHE A 37 -2.32 -26.92 23.37
N SER A 38 -2.77 -27.91 22.63
CA SER A 38 -2.59 -29.32 22.97
C SER A 38 -2.30 -30.15 21.74
N ASP A 39 -1.25 -30.94 21.82
CA ASP A 39 -0.89 -31.96 20.80
C ASP A 39 -1.60 -33.30 21.02
N GLN A 40 -2.38 -33.44 22.10
CA GLN A 40 -3.16 -34.65 22.39
C GLN A 40 -4.65 -34.37 22.48
N PRO A 41 -5.50 -35.22 21.87
CA PRO A 41 -6.95 -34.97 21.78
C PRO A 41 -7.75 -35.28 23.06
N ASP A 42 -7.11 -35.80 24.09
CA ASP A 42 -7.83 -36.30 25.27
C ASP A 42 -7.60 -35.44 26.52
N LEU A 43 -8.71 -34.89 27.00
CA LEU A 43 -8.93 -34.36 28.35
C LEU A 43 -8.08 -33.18 28.84
N LEU A 44 -8.61 -31.97 28.61
CA LEU A 44 -8.26 -30.83 29.40
C LEU A 44 -9.33 -30.58 30.49
N SER A 45 -8.96 -30.87 31.71
CA SER A 45 -9.76 -30.53 32.93
C SER A 45 -9.62 -29.05 33.23
N LEU A 46 -10.76 -28.35 33.25
CA LEU A 46 -10.88 -26.91 33.54
C LEU A 46 -10.76 -26.63 35.04
N ARG A 47 -9.57 -26.75 35.64
CA ARG A 47 -9.45 -26.46 37.07
C ARG A 47 -8.67 -25.21 37.47
N ASP A 48 -7.90 -24.58 36.58
CA ASP A 48 -7.20 -23.34 36.95
C ASP A 48 -7.33 -22.31 35.85
N SER A 49 -8.35 -21.43 35.97
CA SER A 49 -8.55 -20.32 35.03
C SER A 49 -8.13 -19.00 35.66
N GLU A 50 -6.94 -18.53 35.36
CA GLU A 50 -6.66 -17.11 35.45
C GLU A 50 -7.36 -16.39 34.29
N ARG A 51 -8.19 -15.39 34.61
CA ARG A 51 -8.95 -14.61 33.63
C ARG A 51 -8.10 -13.49 33.09
N TYR A 52 -7.84 -13.48 31.78
CA TYR A 52 -7.28 -12.34 31.09
C TYR A 52 -8.42 -11.53 30.46
N ILE A 53 -8.49 -10.26 30.79
CA ILE A 53 -9.40 -9.30 30.18
C ILE A 53 -8.67 -8.74 28.95
N LEU A 54 -9.21 -9.00 27.74
CA LEU A 54 -8.78 -8.36 26.51
C LEU A 54 -9.84 -7.35 26.08
N GLU A 55 -9.45 -6.12 25.87
CA GLU A 55 -10.35 -5.11 25.30
C GLU A 55 -10.77 -5.48 23.88
N LYS A 56 -11.98 -5.07 23.49
CA LYS A 56 -12.60 -5.42 22.19
C LYS A 56 -11.69 -5.17 20.98
N ASN A 57 -10.82 -4.17 21.05
CA ASN A 57 -9.86 -3.83 19.99
C ASN A 57 -8.69 -4.81 19.91
N GLN A 58 -8.25 -5.39 21.03
CA GLN A 58 -7.15 -6.36 21.07
C GLN A 58 -7.55 -7.72 20.48
N ILE A 59 -8.82 -8.09 20.59
CA ILE A 59 -9.36 -9.31 19.96
C ILE A 59 -9.29 -9.21 18.44
N THR A 60 -9.60 -8.04 17.90
CA THR A 60 -9.59 -7.80 16.45
C THR A 60 -8.18 -7.82 15.88
N GLU A 61 -7.19 -7.30 16.63
CA GLU A 61 -5.79 -7.34 16.24
C GLU A 61 -5.18 -8.75 16.32
N ALA A 62 -5.50 -9.49 17.39
CA ALA A 62 -5.03 -10.88 17.55
C ALA A 62 -5.59 -11.79 16.44
N LEU A 63 -6.86 -11.65 16.08
CA LEU A 63 -7.47 -12.36 14.96
C LEU A 63 -6.90 -11.91 13.61
N GLY A 64 -6.58 -10.63 13.44
CA GLY A 64 -5.92 -10.08 12.24
C GLY A 64 -4.52 -10.66 12.03
N GLN A 65 -3.72 -10.81 13.09
CA GLN A 65 -2.38 -11.40 13.03
C GLN A 65 -2.42 -12.92 12.78
N LEU A 66 -3.40 -13.64 13.32
CA LEU A 66 -3.60 -15.08 13.04
C LEU A 66 -3.97 -15.35 11.57
N ILE A 67 -4.63 -14.42 10.90
CA ILE A 67 -4.99 -14.51 9.48
C ILE A 67 -3.75 -14.29 8.58
N TYR A 68 -2.75 -13.52 9.03
CA TYR A 68 -1.53 -13.24 8.27
C TYR A 68 -0.54 -14.43 8.23
N LEU A 69 -0.59 -15.30 9.22
CA LEU A 69 0.20 -16.55 9.25
C LEU A 69 -0.51 -17.63 8.43
N LYS A 70 -0.16 -17.86 7.23
CA LYS A 70 -0.63 -18.85 6.22
C LYS A 70 -0.81 -20.31 6.75
N VAL A 71 -1.45 -20.48 7.90
CA VAL A 71 -1.69 -21.76 8.59
C VAL A 71 -3.19 -21.99 8.63
N THR A 72 -3.64 -23.16 8.19
CA THR A 72 -5.06 -23.55 8.23
C THR A 72 -5.45 -23.87 9.68
N TYR A 73 -5.96 -22.89 10.40
CA TYR A 73 -6.51 -23.12 11.74
C TYR A 73 -7.98 -23.49 11.65
N HIS A 74 -8.39 -24.51 12.41
CA HIS A 74 -9.80 -24.81 12.63
C HIS A 74 -10.25 -24.09 13.90
N VAL A 75 -11.09 -23.07 13.75
CA VAL A 75 -11.71 -22.37 14.88
C VAL A 75 -13.00 -23.12 15.22
N PHE A 76 -13.07 -23.68 16.41
CA PHE A 76 -14.28 -24.31 16.93
C PHE A 76 -15.13 -23.25 17.64
N LEU A 77 -16.25 -22.83 17.04
CA LEU A 77 -17.22 -21.97 17.68
C LEU A 77 -18.35 -22.81 18.25
N PHE A 78 -18.46 -22.82 19.59
CA PHE A 78 -19.59 -23.44 20.28
C PHE A 78 -20.68 -22.38 20.48
N LYS A 79 -21.87 -22.63 19.96
CA LYS A 79 -23.05 -21.78 20.21
C LYS A 79 -23.79 -22.33 21.41
N PHE A 80 -23.73 -21.59 22.53
CA PHE A 80 -24.55 -21.90 23.70
C PHE A 80 -25.93 -21.28 23.54
N LYS A 81 -26.98 -22.07 23.75
CA LYS A 81 -28.33 -21.53 23.96
C LYS A 81 -28.43 -20.99 25.39
N SER A 82 -29.28 -19.99 25.60
CA SER A 82 -29.50 -19.24 26.83
C SER A 82 -29.93 -20.07 28.06
N GLU A 83 -30.02 -21.38 27.97
CA GLU A 83 -30.49 -22.29 29.01
C GLU A 83 -29.43 -23.24 29.59
N GLY A 84 -28.14 -22.96 29.35
CA GLY A 84 -27.04 -23.63 30.04
C GLY A 84 -26.81 -25.11 29.71
N LYS A 85 -27.46 -25.71 28.72
CA LYS A 85 -27.23 -27.10 28.30
C LYS A 85 -26.39 -27.18 27.05
N LEU A 86 -25.28 -27.92 27.14
CA LEU A 86 -24.47 -28.31 25.96
C LEU A 86 -25.32 -29.19 25.05
N THR A 87 -25.48 -28.79 23.80
CA THR A 87 -26.04 -29.66 22.76
C THR A 87 -25.02 -30.74 22.42
N GLN A 88 -25.42 -32.00 22.41
CA GLN A 88 -24.56 -33.18 22.18
C GLN A 88 -23.95 -33.29 20.76
N ASN A 89 -24.20 -32.33 19.87
CA ASN A 89 -23.63 -32.26 18.55
C ASN A 89 -23.00 -30.88 18.30
N PRO A 90 -21.70 -30.71 18.57
CA PRO A 90 -20.98 -29.51 18.13
C PRO A 90 -20.93 -29.53 16.61
N ARG A 91 -21.59 -28.58 15.94
CA ARG A 91 -21.38 -28.36 14.51
C ARG A 91 -19.96 -27.80 14.34
N ILE A 92 -19.08 -28.58 13.76
CA ILE A 92 -17.78 -28.10 13.30
C ILE A 92 -18.04 -27.18 12.12
N LEU A 93 -18.05 -25.88 12.38
CA LEU A 93 -18.01 -24.89 11.31
C LEU A 93 -16.55 -24.74 10.91
N SER A 94 -16.16 -25.37 9.79
CA SER A 94 -14.88 -25.05 9.17
C SER A 94 -14.93 -23.61 8.70
N PHE A 95 -14.31 -22.72 9.47
CA PHE A 95 -14.15 -21.33 9.06
C PHE A 95 -12.92 -21.28 8.15
N SER A 96 -13.14 -21.12 6.86
CA SER A 96 -12.09 -20.73 5.93
C SER A 96 -12.04 -19.21 5.91
N PRO A 97 -10.99 -18.57 6.44
CA PRO A 97 -10.81 -17.13 6.32
C PRO A 97 -10.86 -16.68 4.86
N TYR A 98 -10.38 -17.52 3.95
CA TYR A 98 -10.45 -17.32 2.50
C TYR A 98 -11.90 -17.29 1.98
N LEU A 99 -12.76 -18.21 2.43
CA LEU A 99 -14.18 -18.25 2.02
C LEU A 99 -14.99 -17.10 2.65
N TRP A 100 -14.70 -16.74 3.89
CA TRP A 100 -15.30 -15.58 4.54
C TRP A 100 -14.91 -14.28 3.82
N TRP A 101 -13.62 -14.14 3.49
CA TRP A 101 -13.12 -13.02 2.72
C TRP A 101 -13.75 -12.98 1.31
N LYS A 102 -13.83 -14.11 0.62
CA LYS A 102 -14.44 -14.23 -0.72
C LYS A 102 -15.95 -13.95 -0.73
N ASN A 103 -16.66 -14.24 0.36
CA ASN A 103 -18.10 -13.98 0.50
C ASN A 103 -18.42 -12.57 1.02
N LYS A 104 -17.45 -11.83 1.55
CA LYS A 104 -17.61 -10.42 1.89
C LYS A 104 -17.50 -9.59 0.60
N LYS A 105 -18.56 -9.62 -0.22
CA LYS A 105 -18.71 -8.79 -1.43
C LYS A 105 -18.91 -7.30 -1.11
N ASN A 106 -18.12 -6.74 -0.21
CA ASN A 106 -17.92 -5.31 -0.17
C ASN A 106 -16.70 -4.98 -1.03
N THR A 107 -16.84 -5.16 -2.35
CA THR A 107 -15.85 -4.65 -3.30
C THR A 107 -15.75 -3.14 -3.08
N MET A 108 -14.62 -2.70 -2.57
CA MET A 108 -14.39 -1.26 -2.44
C MET A 108 -14.42 -0.63 -3.83
N ASN A 109 -15.37 0.26 -4.05
CA ASN A 109 -15.49 0.97 -5.31
C ASN A 109 -14.55 2.18 -5.30
N VAL A 110 -13.28 1.94 -5.65
CA VAL A 110 -12.31 3.00 -5.87
C VAL A 110 -12.51 3.54 -7.29
N ARG A 111 -12.76 4.85 -7.40
CA ARG A 111 -12.96 5.52 -8.71
C ARG A 111 -11.62 5.85 -9.33
N ILE A 112 -11.12 4.93 -10.16
CA ILE A 112 -9.94 5.09 -11.01
C ILE A 112 -10.25 4.56 -12.40
N ASP A 113 -9.38 4.87 -13.37
CA ASP A 113 -9.49 4.36 -14.74
C ASP A 113 -9.61 2.83 -14.74
N GLU A 114 -10.46 2.31 -15.63
CA GLU A 114 -10.83 0.89 -15.68
C GLU A 114 -9.63 -0.04 -15.91
N SER A 115 -8.63 0.44 -16.65
CA SER A 115 -7.40 -0.33 -16.91
C SER A 115 -6.60 -0.61 -15.64
N TRP A 116 -6.59 0.34 -14.70
CA TRP A 116 -6.00 0.19 -13.37
C TRP A 116 -6.91 -0.60 -12.44
N ARG A 117 -8.21 -0.29 -12.46
CA ARG A 117 -9.20 -0.92 -11.56
C ARG A 117 -9.18 -2.44 -11.68
N LYS A 118 -9.19 -2.96 -12.91
CA LYS A 118 -9.14 -4.41 -13.18
C LYS A 118 -7.91 -5.09 -12.57
N ARG A 119 -6.75 -4.42 -12.60
CA ARG A 119 -5.47 -4.96 -12.13
C ARG A 119 -5.27 -4.85 -10.63
N LEU A 120 -5.88 -3.82 -10.02
CA LEU A 120 -5.71 -3.50 -8.60
C LEU A 120 -6.91 -3.92 -7.75
N GLN A 121 -7.95 -4.55 -8.34
CA GLN A 121 -9.14 -4.95 -7.59
C GLN A 121 -8.78 -5.86 -6.40
N GLU A 122 -7.85 -6.79 -6.57
CA GLU A 122 -7.40 -7.66 -5.49
C GLU A 122 -6.74 -6.88 -4.34
N GLU A 123 -6.06 -5.77 -4.64
CA GLU A 123 -5.47 -4.90 -3.62
C GLU A 123 -6.54 -4.13 -2.85
N PHE A 124 -7.57 -3.63 -3.55
CA PHE A 124 -8.69 -2.92 -2.91
C PHE A 124 -9.50 -3.81 -1.97
N ASP A 125 -9.51 -5.11 -2.22
CA ASP A 125 -10.25 -6.08 -1.41
C ASP A 125 -9.43 -6.61 -0.21
N LYS A 126 -8.14 -6.24 -0.09
CA LYS A 126 -7.27 -6.67 1.03
C LYS A 126 -7.57 -5.91 2.33
N PRO A 127 -7.40 -6.57 3.50
CA PRO A 127 -7.65 -5.94 4.80
C PRO A 127 -6.85 -4.67 5.05
N TYR A 128 -5.59 -4.61 4.59
CA TYR A 128 -4.78 -3.40 4.77
C TYR A 128 -5.37 -2.18 4.05
N PHE A 129 -6.02 -2.39 2.88
CA PHE A 129 -6.61 -1.30 2.13
C PHE A 129 -7.88 -0.78 2.81
N GLU A 130 -8.68 -1.65 3.41
CA GLU A 130 -9.83 -1.25 4.25
C GLU A 130 -9.38 -0.40 5.46
N GLN A 131 -8.29 -0.81 6.11
CA GLN A 131 -7.66 -0.06 7.21
C GLN A 131 -7.15 1.29 6.73
N LEU A 132 -6.46 1.33 5.59
CA LEU A 132 -5.98 2.56 4.96
C LEU A 132 -7.13 3.53 4.66
N VAL A 133 -8.21 3.05 4.04
CA VAL A 133 -9.38 3.88 3.74
C VAL A 133 -10.03 4.42 5.01
N THR A 134 -10.14 3.59 6.04
CA THR A 134 -10.67 4.00 7.34
C THR A 134 -9.79 5.08 7.97
N PHE A 135 -8.47 4.88 7.97
CA PHE A 135 -7.50 5.87 8.44
C PHE A 135 -7.65 7.19 7.67
N VAL A 136 -7.60 7.16 6.34
CA VAL A 136 -7.69 8.36 5.50
C VAL A 136 -9.01 9.11 5.73
N LYS A 137 -10.15 8.40 5.78
CA LYS A 137 -11.45 9.02 6.08
C LYS A 137 -11.49 9.70 7.45
N ASN A 138 -10.85 9.12 8.47
CA ASN A 138 -10.77 9.72 9.79
C ASN A 138 -9.84 10.95 9.78
N GLU A 139 -8.73 10.90 9.05
CA GLU A 139 -7.83 12.04 8.87
C GLU A 139 -8.56 13.23 8.25
N TYR A 140 -9.35 13.03 7.19
CA TYR A 140 -10.16 14.12 6.59
C TYR A 140 -11.21 14.74 7.52
N LYS A 141 -11.64 14.01 8.57
CA LYS A 141 -12.57 14.54 9.59
C LYS A 141 -11.86 15.37 10.66
N GLN A 142 -10.59 15.12 10.91
CA GLN A 142 -9.85 15.65 12.07
C GLN A 142 -8.77 16.67 11.68
N ALA A 143 -8.33 16.66 10.42
CA ALA A 143 -7.23 17.47 9.94
C ALA A 143 -7.47 17.96 8.50
N HIS A 144 -6.74 18.99 8.11
CA HIS A 144 -6.67 19.41 6.71
C HIS A 144 -5.71 18.46 5.98
N VAL A 145 -6.28 17.54 5.18
CA VAL A 145 -5.53 16.53 4.41
C VAL A 145 -5.43 16.93 2.94
N LEU A 146 -4.27 16.71 2.35
CA LEU A 146 -3.97 16.98 0.95
C LEU A 146 -3.65 15.67 0.21
N PRO A 147 -4.03 15.56 -1.08
CA PRO A 147 -4.90 16.46 -1.84
C PRO A 147 -6.36 16.31 -1.41
N PRO A 148 -7.29 17.08 -1.91
CA PRO A 148 -8.73 16.80 -1.77
C PRO A 148 -9.06 15.39 -2.26
N GLY A 149 -10.02 14.70 -1.60
CA GLY A 149 -10.34 13.29 -1.83
C GLY A 149 -10.47 12.88 -3.32
N PRO A 150 -11.17 13.65 -4.18
CA PRO A 150 -11.28 13.33 -5.61
C PRO A 150 -9.95 13.32 -6.38
N GLN A 151 -8.92 13.98 -5.86
CA GLN A 151 -7.61 14.10 -6.50
C GLN A 151 -6.58 13.05 -6.03
N ILE A 152 -6.89 12.25 -5.02
CA ILE A 152 -5.94 11.22 -4.49
C ILE A 152 -5.44 10.31 -5.61
N PHE A 153 -6.33 9.88 -6.49
CA PHE A 153 -6.04 8.97 -7.59
C PHE A 153 -5.99 9.66 -8.95
N HIS A 154 -5.70 10.98 -8.99
CA HIS A 154 -5.70 11.74 -10.23
C HIS A 154 -4.76 11.14 -11.27
N ILE A 155 -3.52 10.79 -10.91
CA ILE A 155 -2.55 10.21 -11.84
C ILE A 155 -3.04 8.90 -12.49
N PHE A 156 -3.80 8.07 -11.75
CA PHE A 156 -4.37 6.82 -12.28
C PHE A 156 -5.47 7.08 -13.32
N ASN A 157 -6.20 8.18 -13.18
CA ASN A 157 -7.23 8.60 -14.14
C ASN A 157 -6.62 9.30 -15.36
N ALA A 158 -5.56 10.08 -15.16
CA ALA A 158 -4.92 10.86 -16.21
C ALA A 158 -4.00 10.00 -17.11
N CYS A 159 -3.41 8.93 -16.56
CA CYS A 159 -2.53 8.02 -17.30
C CYS A 159 -3.00 6.57 -17.18
N PRO A 160 -3.80 6.04 -18.13
CA PRO A 160 -4.19 4.63 -18.16
C PRO A 160 -3.00 3.68 -18.15
N PHE A 161 -3.19 2.47 -17.61
CA PHE A 161 -2.12 1.49 -17.42
C PHE A 161 -1.32 1.17 -18.69
N GLU A 162 -2.01 1.00 -19.82
CA GLU A 162 -1.40 0.66 -21.10
C GLU A 162 -0.61 1.83 -21.70
N LYS A 163 -0.90 3.06 -21.29
CA LYS A 163 -0.20 4.26 -21.79
C LYS A 163 1.11 4.54 -21.04
N VAL A 164 1.33 3.93 -19.88
CA VAL A 164 2.55 4.17 -19.10
C VAL A 164 3.79 3.79 -19.89
N LYS A 165 4.74 4.70 -19.98
CA LYS A 165 6.08 4.52 -20.61
C LYS A 165 7.20 4.78 -19.59
N VAL A 166 7.05 5.84 -18.79
CA VAL A 166 8.04 6.26 -17.79
C VAL A 166 7.37 6.38 -16.44
N VAL A 167 7.94 5.78 -15.40
CA VAL A 167 7.50 5.89 -14.01
C VAL A 167 8.49 6.74 -13.24
N ILE A 168 8.01 7.79 -12.59
CA ILE A 168 8.82 8.63 -11.70
C ILE A 168 8.27 8.46 -10.29
N LEU A 169 9.12 8.03 -9.34
CA LEU A 169 8.70 7.80 -7.97
C LEU A 169 9.12 8.97 -7.06
N GLY A 170 8.10 9.58 -6.44
CA GLY A 170 8.29 10.48 -5.32
C GLY A 170 7.96 9.82 -3.98
N GLN A 171 8.10 10.58 -2.92
CA GLN A 171 7.89 10.10 -1.56
C GLN A 171 6.50 10.46 -1.05
N ASP A 172 6.27 11.73 -0.77
CA ASP A 172 5.04 12.28 -0.22
C ASP A 172 4.52 13.44 -1.07
N PRO A 173 3.22 13.78 -1.00
CA PRO A 173 2.69 15.01 -1.58
C PRO A 173 3.35 16.26 -0.99
N TYR A 174 3.36 17.35 -1.75
CA TYR A 174 3.67 18.67 -1.17
C TYR A 174 2.71 18.98 -0.04
N PRO A 175 3.21 19.40 1.13
CA PRO A 175 2.36 19.59 2.31
C PRO A 175 1.65 20.96 2.35
N ASN A 176 1.94 21.87 1.43
CA ASN A 176 1.31 23.17 1.41
C ASN A 176 0.00 23.15 0.61
N PRO A 177 -1.08 23.73 1.13
CA PRO A 177 -2.35 23.83 0.41
C PRO A 177 -2.19 24.47 -0.97
N GLY A 178 -2.89 23.92 -1.96
CA GLY A 178 -2.85 24.39 -3.33
C GLY A 178 -1.67 23.89 -4.18
N GLN A 179 -0.66 23.23 -3.58
CA GLN A 179 0.50 22.75 -4.33
C GLN A 179 0.30 21.35 -4.94
N TYR A 180 -0.42 20.45 -4.29
CA TYR A 180 -0.54 19.05 -4.74
C TYR A 180 -1.95 18.71 -5.19
N TYR A 181 -2.06 18.06 -6.36
CA TYR A 181 -3.33 17.66 -6.94
C TYR A 181 -3.35 16.20 -7.45
N GLY A 182 -2.44 15.36 -6.97
CA GLY A 182 -2.41 13.93 -7.28
C GLY A 182 -1.36 13.51 -8.31
N VAL A 183 -0.46 14.41 -8.74
CA VAL A 183 0.68 14.14 -9.62
C VAL A 183 1.98 14.51 -8.90
N CYS A 184 2.89 13.55 -8.78
CA CYS A 184 4.15 13.76 -8.06
C CYS A 184 5.00 14.85 -8.72
N PHE A 185 5.67 15.68 -7.93
CA PHE A 185 6.46 16.86 -8.31
C PHE A 185 5.67 18.00 -8.96
N SER A 186 4.48 17.74 -9.48
CA SER A 186 3.65 18.71 -10.19
C SER A 186 2.94 19.68 -9.24
N VAL A 187 2.71 20.89 -9.74
CA VAL A 187 1.83 21.91 -9.11
C VAL A 187 0.85 22.44 -10.15
N PRO A 188 -0.34 22.92 -9.73
CA PRO A 188 -1.28 23.55 -10.66
C PRO A 188 -0.70 24.79 -11.33
N ASP A 189 -1.28 25.16 -12.48
CA ASP A 189 -0.94 26.42 -13.15
C ASP A 189 -1.12 27.63 -12.22
N GLY A 190 -0.21 28.58 -12.33
CA GLY A 190 -0.21 29.78 -11.49
C GLY A 190 0.39 29.59 -10.08
N VAL A 191 0.74 28.36 -9.71
CA VAL A 191 1.46 28.08 -8.46
C VAL A 191 2.95 28.18 -8.69
N ALA A 192 3.68 28.79 -7.76
CA ALA A 192 5.13 28.90 -7.81
C ALA A 192 5.79 27.52 -7.93
N ILE A 193 6.73 27.38 -8.86
CA ILE A 193 7.44 26.11 -9.11
C ILE A 193 8.28 25.76 -7.88
N PRO A 194 8.05 24.61 -7.23
CA PRO A 194 8.85 24.16 -6.10
C PRO A 194 10.30 23.88 -6.50
N SER A 195 11.22 24.06 -5.55
CA SER A 195 12.66 23.97 -5.80
C SER A 195 13.12 22.62 -6.37
N SER A 196 12.49 21.50 -5.94
CA SER A 196 12.81 20.20 -6.52
C SER A 196 12.37 20.09 -7.98
N LEU A 197 11.21 20.64 -8.34
CA LEU A 197 10.75 20.67 -9.72
C LEU A 197 11.59 21.62 -10.58
N MET A 198 12.00 22.76 -10.02
CA MET A 198 12.92 23.68 -10.71
C MET A 198 14.26 22.98 -11.03
N ASN A 199 14.79 22.19 -10.11
CA ASN A 199 16.01 21.41 -10.35
C ASN A 199 15.82 20.32 -11.42
N ILE A 200 14.62 19.71 -11.48
CA ILE A 200 14.25 18.80 -12.58
C ILE A 200 14.29 19.54 -13.93
N PHE A 201 13.68 20.72 -14.01
CA PHE A 201 13.69 21.51 -15.25
C PHE A 201 15.08 22.01 -15.65
N LYS A 202 15.94 22.35 -14.67
CA LYS A 202 17.33 22.67 -14.96
C LYS A 202 18.09 21.49 -15.55
N GLU A 203 17.95 20.30 -14.99
CA GLU A 203 18.56 19.09 -15.53
C GLU A 203 18.04 18.78 -16.94
N ILE A 204 16.75 18.99 -17.23
CA ILE A 204 16.18 18.83 -18.58
C ILE A 204 16.80 19.85 -19.56
N TYR A 205 16.98 21.09 -19.12
CA TYR A 205 17.64 22.11 -19.92
C TYR A 205 19.08 21.73 -20.25
N ASP A 206 19.85 21.28 -19.25
CA ASP A 206 21.25 20.90 -19.42
C ASP A 206 21.41 19.60 -20.23
N ASP A 207 20.49 18.65 -20.12
CA ASP A 207 20.51 17.34 -20.79
C ASP A 207 20.02 17.43 -22.26
N LEU A 208 18.94 18.21 -22.51
CA LEU A 208 18.21 18.20 -23.77
C LEU A 208 18.12 19.58 -24.49
N GLY A 209 18.58 20.64 -23.84
CA GLY A 209 18.45 22.02 -24.38
C GLY A 209 17.00 22.55 -24.37
N LYS A 210 16.06 21.87 -23.67
CA LYS A 210 14.68 22.29 -23.61
C LYS A 210 14.52 23.48 -22.65
N PRO A 211 13.77 24.54 -23.03
CA PRO A 211 13.62 25.73 -22.20
C PRO A 211 12.86 25.39 -20.90
N ILE A 212 13.25 26.05 -19.80
CA ILE A 212 12.54 25.92 -18.53
C ILE A 212 11.13 26.49 -18.68
N PRO A 213 10.07 25.69 -18.41
CA PRO A 213 8.70 26.16 -18.58
C PRO A 213 8.31 27.18 -17.50
N SER A 214 7.36 28.07 -17.83
CA SER A 214 6.79 29.03 -16.87
C SER A 214 5.80 28.40 -15.90
N SER A 215 5.27 27.21 -16.21
CA SER A 215 4.33 26.47 -15.38
C SER A 215 4.97 25.22 -14.79
N GLY A 216 4.63 24.90 -13.52
CA GLY A 216 5.01 23.64 -12.87
C GLY A 216 4.00 22.51 -13.10
N ASN A 217 3.03 22.68 -13.99
CA ASN A 217 2.05 21.64 -14.32
C ASN A 217 2.68 20.60 -15.27
N LEU A 218 2.68 19.32 -14.83
CA LEU A 218 3.26 18.20 -15.55
C LEU A 218 2.23 17.37 -16.35
N ASP A 219 1.00 17.83 -16.50
CA ASP A 219 -0.04 17.08 -17.25
C ASP A 219 0.38 16.83 -18.70
N ARG A 220 1.21 17.71 -19.28
CA ARG A 220 1.83 17.49 -20.59
C ARG A 220 2.73 16.24 -20.64
N TRP A 221 3.39 15.87 -19.55
CA TRP A 221 4.15 14.63 -19.46
C TRP A 221 3.23 13.43 -19.28
N VAL A 222 2.22 13.60 -18.39
CA VAL A 222 1.23 12.55 -18.09
C VAL A 222 0.49 12.11 -19.35
N SER A 223 0.08 13.06 -20.20
CA SER A 223 -0.61 12.78 -21.47
C SER A 223 0.24 11.97 -22.46
N GLN A 224 1.57 12.02 -22.34
CA GLN A 224 2.51 11.26 -23.15
C GLN A 224 2.85 9.88 -22.59
N GLY A 225 2.39 9.54 -21.38
CA GLY A 225 2.64 8.27 -20.71
C GLY A 225 3.69 8.32 -19.60
N VAL A 226 4.04 9.50 -19.11
CA VAL A 226 4.81 9.62 -17.85
C VAL A 226 3.85 9.45 -16.69
N PHE A 227 4.20 8.61 -15.73
CA PHE A 227 3.42 8.27 -14.52
C PHE A 227 4.18 8.71 -13.26
N PRO A 228 4.10 10.01 -12.87
CA PRO A 228 4.75 10.52 -11.67
C PRO A 228 3.85 10.22 -10.46
N MET A 229 4.23 9.21 -9.67
CA MET A 229 3.47 8.74 -8.52
C MET A 229 4.26 8.91 -7.23
N ASN A 230 3.62 9.39 -6.17
CA ASN A 230 4.17 9.34 -4.83
C ASN A 230 3.95 7.95 -4.20
N SER A 231 4.86 7.52 -3.34
CA SER A 231 4.68 6.29 -2.57
C SER A 231 3.60 6.43 -1.49
N VAL A 232 3.39 7.65 -0.97
CA VAL A 232 2.31 8.01 -0.04
C VAL A 232 1.42 9.01 -0.75
N LEU A 233 0.10 8.72 -0.87
CA LEU A 233 -0.79 9.54 -1.70
C LEU A 233 -1.53 10.66 -0.95
N THR A 234 -1.41 10.71 0.37
CA THR A 234 -2.05 11.75 1.20
C THR A 234 -1.09 12.25 2.27
N VAL A 235 -1.32 13.48 2.74
CA VAL A 235 -0.50 14.11 3.79
C VAL A 235 -1.35 15.13 4.56
N ARG A 236 -1.10 15.35 5.85
CA ARG A 236 -1.65 16.51 6.55
C ARG A 236 -0.98 17.79 6.07
N ALA A 237 -1.75 18.86 5.92
CA ALA A 237 -1.22 20.18 5.58
C ALA A 237 -0.07 20.55 6.54
N HIS A 238 1.03 21.05 5.97
CA HIS A 238 2.24 21.46 6.67
C HIS A 238 3.00 20.35 7.45
N GLN A 239 2.64 19.07 7.29
CA GLN A 239 3.22 17.95 8.03
C GLN A 239 3.73 16.85 7.08
N THR A 240 4.89 17.08 6.45
CA THR A 240 5.54 16.09 5.58
C THR A 240 5.67 14.73 6.28
N GLY A 241 5.31 13.65 5.59
CA GLY A 241 5.44 12.28 6.09
C GLY A 241 4.39 11.86 7.12
N SER A 242 3.38 12.69 7.42
CA SER A 242 2.36 12.40 8.44
C SER A 242 1.55 11.12 8.17
N HIS A 243 1.45 10.67 6.92
CA HIS A 243 0.70 9.46 6.54
C HIS A 243 1.59 8.29 6.13
N ARG A 244 2.89 8.33 6.46
CA ARG A 244 3.81 7.20 6.22
C ARG A 244 3.44 5.99 7.07
N ASN A 245 3.72 4.80 6.54
CA ASN A 245 3.47 3.52 7.21
C ASN A 245 2.00 3.32 7.61
N ARG A 246 1.08 3.86 6.81
CA ARG A 246 -0.37 3.71 7.01
C ARG A 246 -1.04 2.85 5.94
N GLY A 247 -0.25 2.21 5.07
CA GLY A 247 -0.73 1.30 4.02
C GLY A 247 -0.60 1.85 2.61
N TRP A 248 -0.32 3.15 2.43
CA TRP A 248 -0.08 3.71 1.09
C TRP A 248 1.09 3.04 0.39
N GLU A 249 2.21 2.82 1.10
CA GLU A 249 3.39 2.19 0.54
C GLU A 249 3.10 0.78 0.05
N THR A 250 2.31 0.00 0.78
CA THR A 250 1.88 -1.35 0.36
C THR A 250 1.09 -1.29 -0.95
N PHE A 251 0.17 -0.33 -1.06
CA PHE A 251 -0.62 -0.15 -2.27
C PHE A 251 0.24 0.28 -3.47
N THR A 252 1.09 1.29 -3.29
CA THR A 252 1.93 1.81 -4.38
C THR A 252 3.04 0.83 -4.78
N ASP A 253 3.52 0.00 -3.86
CA ASP A 253 4.42 -1.12 -4.16
C ASP A 253 3.73 -2.16 -5.05
N ALA A 254 2.47 -2.47 -4.79
CA ALA A 254 1.68 -3.33 -5.67
C ALA A 254 1.48 -2.72 -7.06
N VAL A 255 1.30 -1.40 -7.17
CA VAL A 255 1.23 -0.68 -8.46
C VAL A 255 2.53 -0.83 -9.25
N ILE A 256 3.69 -0.60 -8.59
CA ILE A 256 5.01 -0.76 -9.21
C ILE A 256 5.18 -2.20 -9.70
N LYS A 257 4.84 -3.17 -8.84
CA LYS A 257 4.97 -4.58 -9.18
C LYS A 257 4.06 -4.97 -10.36
N LYS A 258 2.82 -4.51 -10.41
CA LYS A 258 1.91 -4.75 -11.53
C LYS A 258 2.46 -4.17 -12.85
N LEU A 259 2.98 -2.96 -12.83
CA LEU A 259 3.64 -2.37 -14.00
C LEU A 259 4.85 -3.20 -14.43
N SER A 260 5.68 -3.62 -13.49
CA SER A 260 6.86 -4.43 -13.78
C SER A 260 6.52 -5.83 -14.30
N ASP A 261 5.46 -6.46 -13.79
CA ASP A 261 5.11 -7.84 -14.17
C ASP A 261 4.33 -7.89 -15.50
N GLU A 262 3.44 -6.91 -15.75
CA GLU A 262 2.48 -6.96 -16.85
C GLU A 262 2.84 -6.07 -18.05
N ARG A 263 3.86 -5.22 -17.92
CA ARG A 263 4.33 -4.37 -19.02
C ARG A 263 5.74 -4.76 -19.43
N GLU A 264 6.19 -4.19 -20.54
CA GLU A 264 7.55 -4.32 -21.06
C GLU A 264 8.11 -2.97 -21.49
N ASN A 265 9.44 -2.88 -21.46
CA ASN A 265 10.17 -1.72 -21.95
C ASN A 265 9.75 -0.39 -21.28
N LEU A 266 9.38 -0.44 -19.98
CA LEU A 266 9.17 0.76 -19.20
C LEU A 266 10.50 1.35 -18.73
N VAL A 267 10.50 2.65 -18.46
CA VAL A 267 11.60 3.34 -17.78
C VAL A 267 11.17 3.68 -16.36
N PHE A 268 11.96 3.29 -15.36
CA PHE A 268 11.74 3.66 -13.96
C PHE A 268 12.82 4.65 -13.52
N MET A 269 12.44 5.87 -13.16
CA MET A 269 13.31 6.90 -12.61
C MET A 269 13.16 6.94 -11.10
N LEU A 270 14.18 6.46 -10.39
CA LEU A 270 14.20 6.30 -8.94
C LEU A 270 15.18 7.28 -8.30
N TRP A 271 14.66 8.41 -7.82
CA TRP A 271 15.45 9.51 -7.30
C TRP A 271 15.46 9.56 -5.76
N GLY A 272 16.65 9.41 -5.19
CA GLY A 272 16.88 9.35 -3.73
C GLY A 272 16.75 7.95 -3.15
N SER A 273 17.18 7.78 -1.91
CA SER A 273 17.26 6.48 -1.22
C SER A 273 15.89 5.79 -1.10
N TYR A 274 14.84 6.57 -0.83
CA TYR A 274 13.49 6.06 -0.66
C TYR A 274 12.95 5.42 -1.95
N ALA A 275 13.09 6.10 -3.10
CA ALA A 275 12.68 5.55 -4.39
C ALA A 275 13.58 4.37 -4.80
N LYS A 276 14.90 4.48 -4.58
CA LYS A 276 15.87 3.40 -4.88
C LYS A 276 15.56 2.10 -4.14
N ALA A 277 15.01 2.16 -2.92
CA ALA A 277 14.61 0.98 -2.16
C ALA A 277 13.54 0.14 -2.86
N LYS A 278 12.82 0.70 -3.86
CA LYS A 278 11.79 0.01 -4.64
C LYS A 278 12.34 -0.80 -5.82
N ILE A 279 13.65 -0.76 -6.08
CA ILE A 279 14.27 -1.46 -7.21
C ILE A 279 14.01 -2.99 -7.16
N SER A 280 13.91 -3.58 -5.98
CA SER A 280 13.62 -5.01 -5.80
C SER A 280 12.22 -5.44 -6.30
N LEU A 281 11.32 -4.48 -6.53
CA LEU A 281 9.99 -4.73 -7.08
C LEU A 281 9.98 -4.74 -8.62
N ILE A 282 11.11 -4.36 -9.26
CA ILE A 282 11.19 -4.11 -10.69
C ILE A 282 12.05 -5.17 -11.36
N ASN A 283 11.52 -5.80 -12.41
CA ASN A 283 12.30 -6.71 -13.26
C ASN A 283 13.24 -5.92 -14.18
N THR A 284 14.49 -5.74 -13.79
CA THR A 284 15.50 -4.98 -14.50
C THR A 284 15.93 -5.61 -15.83
N SER A 285 15.57 -6.87 -16.10
CA SER A 285 15.81 -7.50 -17.41
C SER A 285 14.78 -7.07 -18.48
N ARG A 286 13.61 -6.58 -18.05
CA ARG A 286 12.52 -6.14 -18.93
C ARG A 286 12.38 -4.62 -19.02
N HIS A 287 12.93 -3.90 -18.07
CA HIS A 287 12.76 -2.46 -17.91
C HIS A 287 14.08 -1.74 -17.71
N LEU A 288 14.16 -0.49 -18.15
CA LEU A 288 15.28 0.39 -17.81
C LEU A 288 15.04 1.00 -16.44
N VAL A 289 16.02 0.88 -15.54
CA VAL A 289 15.99 1.52 -14.22
C VAL A 289 17.11 2.54 -14.13
N LEU A 290 16.75 3.82 -13.96
CA LEU A 290 17.65 4.94 -13.81
C LEU A 290 17.63 5.44 -12.36
N THR A 291 18.77 5.48 -11.71
CA THR A 291 18.86 5.83 -10.28
C THR A 291 19.85 6.99 -10.07
N THR A 292 19.43 7.98 -9.28
CA THR A 292 20.31 9.07 -8.83
C THR A 292 19.85 9.57 -7.45
N VAL A 293 20.48 10.63 -6.94
CA VAL A 293 20.04 11.32 -5.71
C VAL A 293 18.72 12.07 -5.96
N HIS A 294 18.04 12.51 -4.89
CA HIS A 294 16.80 13.27 -5.00
C HIS A 294 17.04 14.68 -5.57
N PRO A 295 16.13 15.25 -6.39
CA PRO A 295 16.28 16.57 -6.99
C PRO A 295 16.13 17.76 -6.01
N SER A 296 16.00 17.51 -4.70
CA SER A 296 15.89 18.57 -3.71
C SER A 296 17.18 19.43 -3.66
N PRO A 297 17.09 20.71 -3.25
CA PRO A 297 18.27 21.57 -3.12
C PRO A 297 19.37 21.00 -2.20
N ARG A 298 18.98 20.13 -1.26
CA ARG A 298 19.93 19.50 -0.33
C ARG A 298 20.80 18.43 -0.97
N SER A 299 20.39 17.88 -2.11
CA SER A 299 21.03 16.70 -2.71
C SER A 299 21.30 16.82 -4.20
N ALA A 300 20.70 17.75 -4.91
CA ALA A 300 20.80 17.82 -6.37
C ALA A 300 22.25 17.95 -6.87
N GLU A 301 23.10 18.72 -6.19
CA GLU A 301 24.52 18.90 -6.52
C GLU A 301 25.36 17.61 -6.37
N TYR A 302 24.87 16.63 -5.60
CA TYR A 302 25.59 15.37 -5.35
C TYR A 302 25.28 14.29 -6.38
N GLY A 303 24.83 14.67 -7.61
CA GLY A 303 24.68 13.75 -8.72
C GLY A 303 23.29 13.71 -9.36
N PHE A 304 22.35 14.60 -9.03
CA PHE A 304 21.14 14.78 -9.81
C PHE A 304 21.44 15.56 -11.09
N PHE A 305 22.15 16.68 -10.96
CA PHE A 305 22.63 17.42 -12.11
C PHE A 305 23.69 16.61 -12.86
N GLY A 306 23.52 16.53 -14.19
CA GLY A 306 24.34 15.72 -15.08
C GLY A 306 23.99 14.22 -15.09
N CYS A 307 22.89 13.78 -14.44
CA CYS A 307 22.47 12.38 -14.48
C CYS A 307 21.98 11.92 -15.84
N LYS A 308 21.51 12.86 -16.69
CA LYS A 308 21.04 12.63 -18.07
C LYS A 308 19.95 11.57 -18.17
N HIS A 309 19.03 11.56 -17.20
CA HIS A 309 17.97 10.57 -17.18
C HIS A 309 16.94 10.78 -18.28
N PHE A 310 16.76 12.01 -18.72
CA PHE A 310 15.74 12.37 -19.73
C PHE A 310 16.18 11.94 -21.13
N SER A 311 17.42 12.20 -21.53
CA SER A 311 18.00 11.70 -22.78
C SER A 311 18.11 10.17 -22.77
N LYS A 312 18.60 9.56 -21.68
CA LYS A 312 18.71 8.09 -21.53
C LYS A 312 17.35 7.41 -21.64
N ALA A 313 16.30 8.01 -21.08
CA ALA A 313 14.93 7.49 -21.19
C ALA A 313 14.46 7.52 -22.65
N ASN A 314 14.65 8.64 -23.34
CA ASN A 314 14.26 8.79 -24.73
C ASN A 314 15.05 7.86 -25.65
N ASP A 315 16.36 7.72 -25.45
CA ASP A 315 17.19 6.77 -26.21
C ASP A 315 16.71 5.33 -26.05
N PHE A 316 16.37 4.94 -24.82
CA PHE A 316 15.81 3.61 -24.55
C PHE A 316 14.45 3.41 -25.24
N LEU A 317 13.53 4.36 -25.11
CA LEU A 317 12.20 4.29 -25.73
C LEU A 317 12.33 4.21 -27.26
N ARG A 318 13.16 5.06 -27.86
CA ARG A 318 13.47 5.07 -29.32
C ARG A 318 14.03 3.72 -29.77
N GLY A 319 14.99 3.17 -29.02
CA GLY A 319 15.57 1.85 -29.28
C GLY A 319 14.58 0.68 -29.21
N LYS A 320 13.41 0.91 -28.56
CA LYS A 320 12.31 -0.06 -28.47
C LYS A 320 11.16 0.27 -29.43
N GLY A 321 11.30 1.26 -30.31
CA GLY A 321 10.23 1.70 -31.20
C GLY A 321 9.06 2.37 -30.51
N ILE A 322 9.26 2.85 -29.27
CA ILE A 322 8.26 3.57 -28.46
C ILE A 322 8.47 5.08 -28.66
N PRO A 323 7.41 5.87 -28.90
CA PRO A 323 7.55 7.32 -29.00
C PRO A 323 8.21 7.93 -27.78
N GLU A 324 9.18 8.82 -28.04
CA GLU A 324 9.89 9.58 -27.02
C GLU A 324 8.95 10.48 -26.22
N ILE A 325 9.45 10.97 -25.08
CA ILE A 325 8.76 11.98 -24.27
C ILE A 325 9.31 13.36 -24.64
N ASP A 326 8.43 14.28 -24.92
CA ASP A 326 8.75 15.70 -25.01
C ASP A 326 8.71 16.31 -23.60
N TRP A 327 9.88 16.32 -23.00
CA TRP A 327 10.08 16.71 -21.61
C TRP A 327 9.83 18.21 -21.35
#